data_65c6b9809faaca9e1880232f81c09aa4
#
_entry.id   65c6b9809faaca9e1880232f81c09aa4
#
_cell.length_a   1.000
_cell.length_b   1.000
_cell.length_c   1.000
_cell.angle_alpha   90.00
_cell.angle_beta   90.00
_cell.angle_gamma   90.00
#
_symmetry.space_group_name_H-M   'P 1'
#
loop_
_entity.id
_entity.type
_entity.pdbx_description
1 polymer ?
#
loop_
_entity_poly.entity_id
_entity_poly.type
_entity_poly.pdbx_seq_one_letter_code
_entity_poly.pdbx_strand_id
1 'polypeptide(L)' 'MWVLMISLFMLQPNTEIVQSKGVIQAPQRSLEQCHKERDRVKEQWRMDGYRVSQRCIYVKYY' A
#
# COMPACT_ATOMS: atom_id res chain seq x y z
N MET A 1 8.00 -15.69 -2.30
CA MET A 1 7.19 -14.83 -3.19
C MET A 1 7.16 -13.41 -2.64
N TRP A 2 7.31 -12.43 -3.48
CA TRP A 2 7.18 -11.04 -3.10
C TRP A 2 5.72 -10.61 -3.18
N VAL A 3 5.28 -9.88 -2.18
CA VAL A 3 3.90 -9.38 -2.10
C VAL A 3 3.94 -7.87 -1.86
N LEU A 4 3.21 -7.14 -2.68
CA LEU A 4 3.00 -5.71 -2.46
C LEU A 4 1.79 -5.53 -1.55
N MET A 5 2.02 -5.00 -0.37
CA MET A 5 0.95 -4.65 0.56
C MET A 5 0.64 -3.16 0.47
N ILE A 6 -0.61 -2.87 0.22
CA ILE A 6 -1.13 -1.50 0.11
C ILE A 6 -2.12 -1.28 1.23
N SER A 7 -1.84 -0.31 2.08
CA SER A 7 -2.74 0.06 3.19
C SER A 7 -3.27 1.46 2.94
N LEU A 8 -4.59 1.60 2.98
CA LEU A 8 -5.27 2.87 2.80
C LEU A 8 -5.77 3.38 4.14
N PHE A 9 -5.36 4.59 4.51
CA PHE A 9 -5.77 5.25 5.75
C PHE A 9 -6.48 6.54 5.44
N MET A 10 -7.58 6.80 6.14
CA MET A 10 -8.27 8.07 6.07
C MET A 10 -7.82 8.96 7.24
N LEU A 11 -7.40 10.20 6.92
CA LEU A 11 -7.04 11.19 7.93
C LEU A 11 -8.31 11.95 8.32
N GLN A 12 -8.64 11.93 9.61
CA GLN A 12 -9.75 12.72 10.12
C GLN A 12 -9.23 14.10 10.55
N PRO A 13 -9.81 15.19 10.02
CA PRO A 13 -9.21 16.53 10.18
C PRO A 13 -9.19 17.07 11.61
N ASN A 14 -10.00 16.59 12.51
CA ASN A 14 -10.09 17.11 13.87
C ASN A 14 -9.63 16.13 14.95
N THR A 15 -9.05 15.00 14.54
CA THR A 15 -8.55 13.99 15.47
C THR A 15 -7.25 13.44 14.92
N GLU A 16 -6.35 13.04 15.81
CA GLU A 16 -5.12 12.37 15.42
C GLU A 16 -5.37 10.89 15.05
N ILE A 17 -6.63 10.49 14.98
CA ILE A 17 -7.00 9.10 14.72
C ILE A 17 -6.96 8.84 13.24
N VAL A 18 -6.09 7.91 12.83
CA VAL A 18 -6.01 7.41 11.46
C VAL A 18 -6.88 6.17 11.37
N GLN A 19 -7.90 6.23 10.53
CA GLN A 19 -8.80 5.09 10.32
C GLN A 19 -8.34 4.30 9.10
N SER A 20 -8.10 2.99 9.30
CA SER A 20 -7.76 2.10 8.20
C SER A 20 -9.00 1.83 7.34
N LYS A 21 -8.90 2.01 6.03
CA LYS A 21 -9.99 1.75 5.08
C LYS A 21 -9.82 0.43 4.34
N GLY A 22 -8.69 -0.23 4.49
CA GLY A 22 -8.50 -1.53 3.89
C GLY A 22 -7.04 -1.82 3.60
N VAL A 23 -6.76 -3.10 3.36
CA VAL A 23 -5.45 -3.59 2.97
C VAL A 23 -5.61 -4.44 1.72
N ILE A 24 -4.81 -4.15 0.71
CA ILE A 24 -4.78 -4.91 -0.54
C ILE A 24 -3.44 -5.62 -0.62
N GLN A 25 -3.47 -6.91 -0.99
CA GLN A 25 -2.27 -7.71 -1.21
C GLN A 25 -2.20 -8.12 -2.67
N ALA A 26 -1.09 -7.79 -3.33
CA ALA A 26 -0.87 -8.10 -4.72
C ALA A 26 0.43 -8.89 -4.87
N PRO A 27 0.38 -10.18 -5.24
CA PRO A 27 1.58 -10.98 -5.46
C PRO A 27 2.40 -10.44 -6.62
N GLN A 28 3.73 -10.44 -6.45
CA GLN A 28 4.68 -9.94 -7.44
C GLN A 28 5.71 -11.02 -7.77
N ARG A 29 6.17 -11.05 -9.02
CA ARG A 29 7.13 -12.05 -9.48
C ARG A 29 8.54 -11.81 -8.94
N SER A 30 8.89 -10.56 -8.70
CA SER A 30 10.22 -10.18 -8.24
C SER A 30 10.17 -8.91 -7.41
N LEU A 31 11.23 -8.65 -6.66
CA LEU A 31 11.36 -7.40 -5.90
C LEU A 31 11.35 -6.18 -6.82
N GLU A 32 12.02 -6.28 -7.95
CA GLU A 32 12.05 -5.20 -8.94
C GLU A 32 10.67 -4.84 -9.42
N GLN A 33 9.86 -5.84 -9.76
CA GLN A 33 8.48 -5.61 -10.19
C GLN A 33 7.63 -5.04 -9.05
N CYS A 34 7.87 -5.48 -7.83
CA CYS A 34 7.19 -4.95 -6.66
C CYS A 34 7.47 -3.45 -6.51
N HIS A 35 8.71 -3.02 -6.68
CA HIS A 35 9.07 -1.59 -6.61
C HIS A 35 8.41 -0.79 -7.72
N LYS A 36 8.34 -1.31 -8.93
CA LYS A 36 7.66 -0.65 -10.05
C LYS A 36 6.18 -0.46 -9.77
N GLU A 37 5.51 -1.49 -9.29
CA GLU A 37 4.10 -1.42 -8.94
C GLU A 37 3.85 -0.48 -7.77
N ARG A 38 4.76 -0.47 -6.79
CA ARG A 38 4.68 0.45 -5.65
C ARG A 38 4.69 1.90 -6.12
N ASP A 39 5.60 2.26 -7.02
CA ASP A 39 5.71 3.62 -7.52
C ASP A 39 4.48 4.01 -8.33
N ARG A 40 3.94 3.09 -9.12
CA ARG A 40 2.73 3.29 -9.90
C ARG A 40 1.52 3.53 -9.00
N VAL A 41 1.36 2.73 -7.95
CA VAL A 41 0.25 2.88 -7.00
C VAL A 41 0.35 4.21 -6.26
N LYS A 42 1.56 4.61 -5.89
CA LYS A 42 1.80 5.88 -5.21
C LYS A 42 1.31 7.07 -6.02
N GLU A 43 1.45 7.03 -7.33
CA GLU A 43 0.96 8.09 -8.21
C GLU A 43 -0.56 8.02 -8.44
N GLN A 44 -1.09 6.82 -8.64
CA GLN A 44 -2.50 6.62 -8.97
C GLN A 44 -3.45 6.85 -7.79
N TRP A 45 -2.98 6.59 -6.57
CA TRP A 45 -3.83 6.61 -5.38
C TRP A 45 -3.65 7.88 -4.56
N ARG A 46 -3.29 8.95 -5.22
CA ARG A 46 -3.16 10.27 -4.60
C ARG A 46 -4.54 10.88 -4.46
N MET A 47 -5.11 10.80 -3.26
CA MET A 47 -6.41 11.40 -2.95
C MET A 47 -6.28 12.30 -1.74
N ASP A 48 -6.95 13.44 -1.77
CA ASP A 48 -6.98 14.36 -0.64
C ASP A 48 -7.68 13.72 0.57
N GLY A 49 -7.06 13.87 1.73
CA GLY A 49 -7.60 13.31 2.97
C GLY A 49 -7.26 11.83 3.19
N TYR A 50 -6.51 11.21 2.28
CA TYR A 50 -6.10 9.82 2.42
C TYR A 50 -4.58 9.69 2.41
N ARG A 51 -4.09 8.71 3.13
CA ARG A 51 -2.69 8.34 3.12
C ARG A 51 -2.58 6.87 2.69
N VAL A 52 -1.72 6.61 1.73
CA VAL A 52 -1.47 5.27 1.23
C VAL A 52 -0.08 4.83 1.66
N SER A 53 0.00 3.67 2.29
CA SER A 53 1.26 3.05 2.66
C SER A 53 1.47 1.80 1.81
N GLN A 54 2.64 1.68 1.19
CA GLN A 54 2.98 0.51 0.36
C GLN A 54 4.24 -0.12 0.88
N ARG A 55 4.25 -1.46 0.93
CA ARG A 55 5.40 -2.24 1.35
C ARG A 55 5.57 -3.45 0.46
N CYS A 56 6.83 -3.73 0.10
CA CYS A 56 7.19 -4.99 -0.53
C CYS A 56 7.66 -5.96 0.55
N ILE A 57 6.93 -7.07 0.72
CA ILE A 57 7.26 -8.08 1.73
C ILE A 57 7.55 -9.41 1.05
N TYR A 58 8.52 -10.12 1.56
CA TYR A 58 8.78 -11.48 1.11
C TYR A 58 7.99 -12.47 1.98
N VAL A 59 7.15 -13.24 1.34
CA VAL A 59 6.33 -14.27 2.00
C VAL A 59 6.86 -15.64 1.59
N LYS A 60 7.27 -16.41 2.56
CA LYS A 60 7.85 -17.73 2.34
C LYS A 60 6.78 -18.76 1.93
N TYR A 61 5.61 -18.65 2.52
CA TYR A 61 4.47 -19.52 2.24
C TYR A 61 3.28 -18.65 1.83
N TYR A 62 2.82 -18.88 0.63
CA TYR A 62 1.69 -18.11 0.13
C TYR A 62 0.66 -19.06 -0.50
#